data_46bbddd0bd00240a6f99e3adb0cd5bde
#
_entry.id   46bbddd0bd00240a6f99e3adb0cd5bde
#
_cell.length_a   1.000
_cell.length_b   1.000
_cell.length_c   1.000
_cell.angle_alpha   90.00
_cell.angle_beta   90.00
_cell.angle_gamma   90.00
#
_symmetry.space_group_name_H-M   'P 1'
#
loop_
_entity.id
_entity.type
_entity.pdbx_description
1 polymer ?
#
loop_
_entity_poly.entity_id
_entity_poly.type
_entity_poly.pdbx_seq_one_letter_code
_entity_poly.pdbx_strand_id
1 'polypeptide(L)'
;VVVVLLAAGAAGQRLKLPRPERLDGGVEYRRNPVTGELRSARTPGAAEESRHNAGTIRTQVNLVSVTANVLAPDGSQILGLSAADFRVFENGVEQGIEHFDASTQPARVALIMDTSPSIYRELGTMKQAAQTLAARLATHDEVAVVAFAADTWLVLPFTADRKLLDRAIDSLELTRGPAGRRGSHVYEAVYLATGALFSERTAPARRAIVLLTDGQDSHLGLSWDPASAAPRSPQHNHLTFEDVCRVLTAAAVEVHAISVLPRPKAMTTAWLAAHRETTLIAAETQAAGIPHYTAYLAELVRRVGGQLYFLGDAGTLANVYRQVGENLRAQYTLGYYPAAGLAQPGWRTIRVEVRGRPDLLVTHRAAYYVPATP
;
A
#
# COMPACT_ATOMS: atom_id res chain seq x y z
N VAL A 1 3.18 -68.05 -9.57
CA VAL A 1 2.42 -66.95 -8.94
C VAL A 1 3.13 -65.69 -9.30
N VAL A 2 2.58 -64.96 -10.30
CA VAL A 2 3.07 -63.63 -10.71
C VAL A 2 2.33 -62.59 -9.91
N VAL A 3 3.03 -61.90 -9.03
CA VAL A 3 2.50 -60.74 -8.29
C VAL A 3 2.65 -59.52 -9.19
N VAL A 4 1.54 -59.05 -9.74
CA VAL A 4 1.46 -57.76 -10.46
C VAL A 4 1.31 -56.67 -9.42
N LEU A 5 2.37 -55.91 -9.17
CA LEU A 5 2.33 -54.66 -8.42
C LEU A 5 1.65 -53.57 -9.28
N LEU A 6 0.38 -53.29 -9.02
CA LEU A 6 -0.29 -52.13 -9.51
C LEU A 6 0.31 -50.88 -8.83
N ALA A 7 1.18 -50.15 -9.53
CA ALA A 7 1.57 -48.82 -9.15
C ALA A 7 0.34 -47.89 -9.26
N ALA A 8 -0.28 -47.61 -8.11
CA ALA A 8 -1.26 -46.56 -8.02
C ALA A 8 -0.59 -45.21 -8.33
N GLY A 9 -0.74 -44.77 -9.55
CA GLY A 9 -0.34 -43.41 -9.95
C GLY A 9 -1.10 -42.41 -9.08
N ALA A 10 -0.36 -41.71 -8.24
CA ALA A 10 -0.89 -40.51 -7.59
C ALA A 10 -1.33 -39.50 -8.65
N ALA A 11 -2.62 -39.50 -8.96
CA ALA A 11 -3.25 -38.46 -9.75
C ALA A 11 -3.02 -37.15 -9.00
N GLY A 12 -2.06 -36.35 -9.46
CA GLY A 12 -1.77 -35.06 -8.89
C GLY A 12 -3.07 -34.25 -8.88
N GLN A 13 -3.60 -34.03 -7.68
CA GLN A 13 -4.70 -33.10 -7.49
C GLN A 13 -4.25 -31.77 -8.07
N ARG A 14 -4.83 -31.38 -9.21
CA ARG A 14 -4.63 -30.03 -9.77
C ARG A 14 -5.18 -29.07 -8.73
N LEU A 15 -4.29 -28.37 -8.02
CA LEU A 15 -4.64 -27.28 -7.13
C LEU A 15 -5.57 -26.32 -7.90
N LYS A 16 -6.84 -26.28 -7.53
CA LYS A 16 -7.81 -25.39 -8.16
C LYS A 16 -7.67 -24.00 -7.54
N LEU A 17 -7.57 -22.98 -8.39
CA LEU A 17 -7.69 -21.60 -7.94
C LEU A 17 -9.13 -21.35 -7.42
N PRO A 18 -9.32 -20.55 -6.37
CA PRO A 18 -10.63 -20.05 -6.00
C PRO A 18 -11.25 -19.27 -7.16
N ARG A 19 -12.56 -19.13 -7.18
CA ARG A 19 -13.20 -18.23 -8.14
C ARG A 19 -12.87 -16.78 -7.75
N PRO A 20 -12.42 -15.94 -8.71
CA PRO A 20 -12.20 -14.54 -8.43
C PRO A 20 -13.46 -13.86 -7.90
N GLU A 21 -13.29 -13.06 -6.86
CA GLU A 21 -14.37 -12.28 -6.24
C GLU A 21 -14.27 -10.82 -6.71
N ARG A 22 -15.39 -10.27 -7.19
CA ARG A 22 -15.46 -8.89 -7.59
C ARG A 22 -15.62 -7.98 -6.37
N LEU A 23 -14.66 -7.10 -6.11
CA LEU A 23 -14.67 -6.22 -4.95
C LEU A 23 -15.52 -4.96 -5.15
N ASP A 24 -15.61 -4.44 -6.36
CA ASP A 24 -16.36 -3.23 -6.72
C ASP A 24 -17.83 -3.49 -7.12
N GLY A 25 -18.30 -4.74 -7.00
CA GLY A 25 -19.64 -5.16 -7.43
C GLY A 25 -20.78 -4.43 -6.74
N GLY A 26 -21.23 -3.29 -7.30
CA GLY A 26 -22.34 -2.48 -6.80
C GLY A 26 -22.03 -1.77 -5.48
N VAL A 27 -20.79 -1.37 -5.29
CA VAL A 27 -20.38 -0.53 -4.16
C VAL A 27 -20.91 0.87 -4.36
N GLU A 28 -21.79 1.32 -3.46
CA GLU A 28 -22.18 2.72 -3.34
C GLU A 28 -21.34 3.38 -2.26
N TYR A 29 -20.69 4.48 -2.61
CA TYR A 29 -19.97 5.28 -1.65
C TYR A 29 -20.91 6.30 -0.99
N ARG A 30 -20.88 6.38 0.33
CA ARG A 30 -21.62 7.38 1.10
C ARG A 30 -20.65 8.13 2.02
N ARG A 31 -20.60 9.43 1.88
CA ARG A 31 -19.80 10.29 2.74
C ARG A 31 -20.60 10.73 3.96
N ASN A 32 -20.04 10.52 5.14
CA ASN A 32 -20.62 11.06 6.37
C ASN A 32 -20.51 12.60 6.33
N PRO A 33 -21.62 13.36 6.42
CA PRO A 33 -21.59 14.82 6.31
C PRO A 33 -20.90 15.50 7.51
N VAL A 34 -20.79 14.82 8.66
CA VAL A 34 -20.17 15.36 9.87
C VAL A 34 -18.69 15.03 9.93
N THR A 35 -18.31 13.77 9.72
CA THR A 35 -16.91 13.32 9.85
C THR A 35 -16.13 13.41 8.53
N GLY A 36 -16.81 13.58 7.41
CA GLY A 36 -16.21 13.54 6.07
C GLY A 36 -15.71 12.14 5.67
N GLU A 37 -15.98 11.11 6.47
CA GLU A 37 -15.56 9.74 6.21
C GLU A 37 -16.37 9.14 5.06
N LEU A 38 -15.69 8.54 4.09
CA LEU A 38 -16.31 7.79 3.00
C LEU A 38 -16.51 6.34 3.45
N ARG A 39 -17.73 5.84 3.33
CA ARG A 39 -18.07 4.42 3.58
C ARG A 39 -18.63 3.79 2.32
N SER A 40 -18.22 2.55 2.06
CA SER A 40 -18.86 1.75 1.02
C SER A 40 -20.08 1.03 1.61
N ALA A 41 -21.20 1.03 0.91
CA ALA A 41 -22.45 0.40 1.36
C ALA A 41 -22.37 -1.15 1.42
N ARG A 42 -21.25 -1.74 1.01
CA ARG A 42 -21.01 -3.18 0.96
C ARG A 42 -19.84 -3.68 1.80
N THR A 43 -19.42 -2.98 2.82
CA THR A 43 -18.42 -3.55 3.73
C THR A 43 -19.15 -4.53 4.66
N PRO A 44 -19.04 -5.86 4.47
CA PRO A 44 -19.56 -6.83 5.43
C PRO A 44 -18.71 -6.69 6.70
N GLY A 45 -19.33 -6.34 7.82
CA GLY A 45 -18.67 -6.36 9.12
C GLY A 45 -18.75 -5.09 9.97
N ALA A 46 -19.16 -3.94 9.44
CA ALA A 46 -19.24 -2.71 10.25
C ALA A 46 -20.62 -2.49 10.93
N ALA A 47 -21.58 -3.38 10.75
CA ALA A 47 -22.97 -3.14 11.18
C ALA A 47 -23.35 -3.77 12.53
N GLU A 48 -22.52 -4.58 13.19
CA GLU A 48 -22.92 -5.28 14.43
C GLU A 48 -22.16 -4.91 15.72
N GLU A 49 -21.12 -4.13 15.68
CA GLU A 49 -20.38 -3.76 16.91
C GLU A 49 -20.87 -2.50 17.63
N SER A 50 -21.93 -1.85 17.16
CA SER A 50 -22.41 -0.59 17.75
C SER A 50 -23.50 -0.74 18.84
N ARG A 51 -23.80 -1.94 19.27
CA ARG A 51 -24.81 -2.14 20.36
C ARG A 51 -24.28 -3.08 21.45
N HIS A 52 -23.31 -2.67 22.23
CA HIS A 52 -23.13 -3.04 23.64
C HIS A 52 -21.85 -2.37 24.15
N ASN A 53 -22.01 -1.28 24.88
CA ASN A 53 -21.41 -1.05 26.21
C ASN A 53 -21.50 0.42 26.60
N ALA A 54 -22.61 0.76 27.24
CA ALA A 54 -22.63 1.86 28.15
C ALA A 54 -21.88 1.39 29.41
N GLY A 55 -20.77 2.03 29.75
CA GLY A 55 -20.20 1.92 31.10
C GLY A 55 -18.81 1.36 31.29
N THR A 56 -17.90 1.51 30.31
CA THR A 56 -16.47 1.29 30.59
C THR A 56 -15.71 2.55 30.20
N ILE A 57 -15.09 3.21 31.19
CA ILE A 57 -14.07 4.23 30.91
C ILE A 57 -12.91 3.51 30.23
N ARG A 58 -12.94 3.44 28.91
CA ARG A 58 -11.80 3.00 28.11
C ARG A 58 -10.85 4.20 28.08
N THR A 59 -9.83 4.17 28.91
CA THR A 59 -8.62 4.95 28.66
C THR A 59 -8.07 4.41 27.36
N GLN A 60 -8.43 5.02 26.23
CA GLN A 60 -7.84 4.71 24.94
C GLN A 60 -6.40 5.22 24.99
N VAL A 61 -5.49 4.30 25.33
CA VAL A 61 -4.06 4.55 25.22
C VAL A 61 -3.75 4.48 23.73
N ASN A 62 -3.72 5.62 23.09
CA ASN A 62 -3.60 5.75 21.63
C ASN A 62 -2.13 5.76 21.21
N LEU A 63 -1.49 4.60 21.27
CA LEU A 63 -0.14 4.42 20.74
C LEU A 63 -0.15 4.63 19.23
N VAL A 64 0.61 5.61 18.76
CA VAL A 64 0.89 5.81 17.33
C VAL A 64 2.10 4.96 16.97
N SER A 65 1.90 3.97 16.12
CA SER A 65 2.97 3.10 15.63
C SER A 65 3.43 3.58 14.25
N VAL A 66 4.74 3.75 14.07
CA VAL A 66 5.37 4.17 12.82
C VAL A 66 6.40 3.13 12.41
N THR A 67 6.23 2.58 11.24
CA THR A 67 7.22 1.71 10.61
C THR A 67 8.23 2.56 9.87
N ALA A 68 9.51 2.28 10.06
CA ALA A 68 10.60 2.99 9.41
C ALA A 68 11.61 2.02 8.79
N ASN A 69 12.05 2.31 7.57
CA ASN A 69 13.20 1.68 6.94
C ASN A 69 14.36 2.67 6.93
N VAL A 70 15.56 2.21 7.25
CA VAL A 70 16.77 3.03 7.25
C VAL A 70 17.72 2.52 6.17
N LEU A 71 18.08 3.38 5.25
CA LEU A 71 18.94 3.06 4.11
C LEU A 71 20.19 3.95 4.12
N ALA A 72 21.31 3.36 3.74
CA ALA A 72 22.53 4.09 3.41
C ALA A 72 22.39 4.83 2.07
N PRO A 73 23.29 5.76 1.73
CA PRO A 73 23.25 6.48 0.46
C PRO A 73 23.33 5.59 -0.79
N ASP A 74 23.91 4.40 -0.67
CA ASP A 74 23.97 3.37 -1.74
C ASP A 74 22.70 2.53 -1.85
N GLY A 75 21.69 2.78 -0.98
CA GLY A 75 20.42 2.05 -0.94
C GLY A 75 20.47 0.75 -0.12
N SER A 76 21.61 0.41 0.49
CA SER A 76 21.71 -0.74 1.40
C SER A 76 20.98 -0.46 2.72
N GLN A 77 20.38 -1.50 3.30
CA GLN A 77 19.67 -1.37 4.58
C GLN A 77 20.64 -1.28 5.75
N ILE A 78 20.32 -0.41 6.69
CA ILE A 78 21.00 -0.29 7.97
C ILE A 78 20.21 -1.08 9.01
N LEU A 79 20.87 -2.07 9.59
CA LEU A 79 20.32 -2.95 10.63
C LEU A 79 21.03 -2.71 11.96
N GLY A 80 20.44 -3.20 13.06
CA GLY A 80 21.07 -3.20 14.38
C GLY A 80 20.95 -1.87 15.13
N LEU A 81 20.13 -0.93 14.65
CA LEU A 81 19.81 0.28 15.40
C LEU A 81 18.91 -0.04 16.59
N SER A 82 19.06 0.74 17.66
CA SER A 82 18.26 0.70 18.89
C SER A 82 17.28 1.88 18.96
N ALA A 83 16.37 1.86 19.91
CA ALA A 83 15.45 2.99 20.14
C ALA A 83 16.19 4.32 20.37
N ALA A 84 17.37 4.28 21.03
CA ALA A 84 18.16 5.47 21.34
C ALA A 84 18.75 6.15 20.10
N ASP A 85 18.87 5.40 19.00
CA ASP A 85 19.37 5.94 17.73
C ASP A 85 18.32 6.74 16.96
N PHE A 86 17.04 6.66 17.33
CA PHE A 86 15.95 7.32 16.63
C PHE A 86 15.46 8.58 17.34
N ARG A 87 14.93 9.50 16.54
CA ARG A 87 14.08 10.62 16.96
C ARG A 87 12.80 10.62 16.14
N VAL A 88 11.69 10.78 16.82
CA VAL A 88 10.35 10.86 16.18
C VAL A 88 9.78 12.23 16.46
N PHE A 89 9.21 12.87 15.45
CA PHE A 89 8.55 14.17 15.57
C PHE A 89 7.12 14.05 15.05
N GLU A 90 6.19 14.62 15.78
CA GLU A 90 4.81 14.83 15.34
C GLU A 90 4.54 16.33 15.27
N ASN A 91 4.07 16.82 14.11
CA ASN A 91 3.87 18.24 13.84
C ASN A 91 5.05 19.12 14.26
N GLY A 92 6.29 18.62 14.04
CA GLY A 92 7.53 19.30 14.42
C GLY A 92 7.93 19.17 15.89
N VAL A 93 7.11 18.57 16.76
CA VAL A 93 7.41 18.37 18.19
C VAL A 93 7.99 16.97 18.40
N GLU A 94 9.15 16.88 19.05
CA GLU A 94 9.80 15.59 19.37
C GLU A 94 8.94 14.78 20.34
N GLN A 95 8.79 13.49 20.06
CA GLN A 95 8.00 12.53 20.85
C GLN A 95 8.91 11.50 21.49
N GLY A 96 8.60 11.08 22.72
CA GLY A 96 9.28 9.96 23.37
C GLY A 96 8.90 8.63 22.73
N ILE A 97 9.91 7.80 22.41
CA ILE A 97 9.66 6.44 21.88
C ILE A 97 9.39 5.53 23.08
N GLU A 98 8.15 5.06 23.19
CA GLU A 98 7.69 4.19 24.30
C GLU A 98 7.69 2.70 23.89
N HIS A 99 7.64 2.43 22.62
CA HIS A 99 7.71 1.09 22.07
C HIS A 99 8.70 1.04 20.91
N PHE A 100 9.55 0.03 20.92
CA PHE A 100 10.52 -0.21 19.86
C PHE A 100 10.57 -1.70 19.54
N ASP A 101 10.45 -2.04 18.27
CA ASP A 101 10.60 -3.39 17.77
C ASP A 101 11.41 -3.39 16.47
N ALA A 102 12.50 -4.16 16.46
CA ALA A 102 13.34 -4.41 15.29
C ALA A 102 13.21 -5.88 14.82
N SER A 103 12.24 -6.62 15.36
CA SER A 103 12.05 -8.01 14.99
C SER A 103 11.44 -8.16 13.59
N THR A 104 11.80 -9.25 12.92
CA THR A 104 11.19 -9.65 11.67
C THR A 104 9.82 -10.28 11.94
N GLN A 105 8.77 -9.51 11.84
CA GLN A 105 7.41 -10.04 11.92
C GLN A 105 6.96 -10.62 10.57
N PRO A 106 6.04 -11.61 10.55
CA PRO A 106 5.43 -12.07 9.32
C PRO A 106 4.77 -10.92 8.57
N ALA A 107 4.86 -10.94 7.24
CA ALA A 107 4.22 -9.95 6.40
C ALA A 107 2.96 -10.50 5.74
N ARG A 108 1.93 -9.65 5.63
CA ARG A 108 0.76 -9.84 4.78
C ARG A 108 0.85 -8.85 3.64
N VAL A 109 1.09 -9.37 2.44
CA VAL A 109 1.36 -8.57 1.25
C VAL A 109 0.24 -8.75 0.23
N ALA A 110 -0.45 -7.67 -0.14
CA ALA A 110 -1.37 -7.69 -1.25
C ALA A 110 -0.65 -7.26 -2.54
N LEU A 111 -0.53 -8.16 -3.51
CA LEU A 111 -0.09 -7.83 -4.86
C LEU A 111 -1.30 -7.28 -5.62
N ILE A 112 -1.29 -6.00 -5.94
CA ILE A 112 -2.32 -5.35 -6.73
C ILE A 112 -1.76 -5.09 -8.13
N MET A 113 -2.31 -5.78 -9.12
CA MET A 113 -1.77 -5.81 -10.47
C MET A 113 -2.74 -5.17 -11.46
N ASP A 114 -2.24 -4.18 -12.16
CA ASP A 114 -2.92 -3.56 -13.28
C ASP A 114 -3.06 -4.59 -14.42
N THR A 115 -4.26 -4.73 -14.93
CA THR A 115 -4.58 -5.58 -16.10
C THR A 115 -5.29 -4.79 -17.19
N SER A 116 -5.20 -3.46 -17.13
CA SER A 116 -5.80 -2.56 -18.12
C SER A 116 -5.10 -2.69 -19.48
N PRO A 117 -5.74 -2.31 -20.59
CA PRO A 117 -5.16 -2.41 -21.92
C PRO A 117 -3.89 -1.57 -22.11
N SER A 118 -3.67 -0.52 -21.31
CA SER A 118 -2.48 0.34 -21.43
C SER A 118 -1.17 -0.42 -21.15
N ILE A 119 -1.22 -1.47 -20.30
CA ILE A 119 -0.04 -2.25 -19.88
C ILE A 119 0.15 -3.52 -20.75
N TYR A 120 -0.43 -3.56 -21.94
CA TYR A 120 -0.39 -4.74 -22.83
C TYR A 120 1.01 -5.33 -23.02
N ARG A 121 2.01 -4.48 -23.21
CA ARG A 121 3.39 -4.91 -23.46
C ARG A 121 4.11 -5.34 -22.19
N GLU A 122 3.68 -4.81 -21.06
CA GLU A 122 4.35 -4.93 -19.77
C GLU A 122 3.79 -6.08 -18.92
N LEU A 123 2.58 -6.61 -19.23
CA LEU A 123 1.92 -7.62 -18.40
C LEU A 123 2.79 -8.85 -18.13
N GLY A 124 3.48 -9.37 -19.17
CA GLY A 124 4.39 -10.51 -19.00
C GLY A 124 5.53 -10.22 -18.03
N THR A 125 6.12 -9.04 -18.15
CA THR A 125 7.18 -8.55 -17.27
C THR A 125 6.65 -8.36 -15.84
N MET A 126 5.45 -7.82 -15.68
CA MET A 126 4.80 -7.66 -14.36
C MET A 126 4.53 -9.00 -13.68
N LYS A 127 4.09 -10.02 -14.42
CA LYS A 127 3.90 -11.36 -13.87
C LYS A 127 5.20 -11.97 -13.36
N GLN A 128 6.26 -11.94 -14.17
CA GLN A 128 7.59 -12.40 -13.75
C GLN A 128 8.07 -11.65 -12.51
N ALA A 129 7.76 -10.39 -12.48
CA ALA A 129 7.95 -9.48 -11.41
C ALA A 129 7.35 -9.97 -10.10
N ALA A 130 6.06 -10.13 -10.10
CA ALA A 130 5.28 -10.57 -8.96
C ALA A 130 5.72 -11.95 -8.47
N GLN A 131 6.01 -12.89 -9.37
CA GLN A 131 6.52 -14.23 -9.03
C GLN A 131 7.90 -14.17 -8.38
N THR A 132 8.80 -13.34 -8.92
CA THR A 132 10.14 -13.15 -8.35
C THR A 132 10.08 -12.56 -6.95
N LEU A 133 9.20 -11.57 -6.71
CA LEU A 133 8.96 -11.01 -5.39
C LEU A 133 8.42 -12.08 -4.44
N ALA A 134 7.38 -12.79 -4.87
CA ALA A 134 6.74 -13.83 -4.08
C ALA A 134 7.71 -14.94 -3.64
N ALA A 135 8.62 -15.34 -4.53
CA ALA A 135 9.64 -16.33 -4.24
C ALA A 135 10.67 -15.86 -3.20
N ARG A 136 10.81 -14.55 -2.99
CA ARG A 136 11.76 -13.96 -2.03
C ARG A 136 11.17 -13.68 -0.65
N LEU A 137 9.86 -13.67 -0.53
CA LEU A 137 9.19 -13.52 0.75
C LEU A 137 9.45 -14.76 1.64
N ALA A 138 9.43 -14.59 2.95
CA ALA A 138 9.63 -15.67 3.89
C ALA A 138 8.50 -16.72 3.78
N THR A 139 8.76 -17.96 4.18
CA THR A 139 7.79 -19.07 4.06
C THR A 139 6.50 -18.84 4.85
N HIS A 140 6.56 -18.03 5.89
CA HIS A 140 5.43 -17.65 6.75
C HIS A 140 4.73 -16.36 6.33
N ASP A 141 5.27 -15.65 5.32
CA ASP A 141 4.59 -14.47 4.77
C ASP A 141 3.40 -14.91 3.92
N GLU A 142 2.27 -14.22 4.08
CA GLU A 142 1.06 -14.46 3.31
C GLU A 142 0.92 -13.43 2.18
N VAL A 143 0.49 -13.90 1.02
CA VAL A 143 0.31 -13.05 -0.15
C VAL A 143 -1.10 -13.22 -0.71
N ALA A 144 -1.77 -12.11 -0.98
CA ALA A 144 -3.01 -12.05 -1.74
C ALA A 144 -2.75 -11.48 -3.14
N VAL A 145 -3.59 -11.82 -4.12
CA VAL A 145 -3.50 -11.27 -5.49
C VAL A 145 -4.81 -10.59 -5.82
N VAL A 146 -4.70 -9.32 -6.19
CA VAL A 146 -5.80 -8.49 -6.69
C VAL A 146 -5.45 -8.05 -8.10
N ALA A 147 -6.39 -8.19 -9.02
CA ALA A 147 -6.28 -7.68 -10.38
C ALA A 147 -7.28 -6.55 -10.59
N PHE A 148 -6.88 -5.52 -11.33
CA PHE A 148 -7.80 -4.43 -11.64
C PHE A 148 -7.60 -3.88 -13.05
N ALA A 149 -8.67 -3.29 -13.56
CA ALA A 149 -8.73 -2.40 -14.70
C ALA A 149 -9.86 -1.39 -14.40
N ALA A 150 -10.97 -1.42 -15.15
CA ALA A 150 -12.21 -0.71 -14.79
C ALA A 150 -12.96 -1.38 -13.62
N ASP A 151 -12.71 -2.63 -13.35
CA ASP A 151 -13.26 -3.42 -12.25
C ASP A 151 -12.12 -3.99 -11.41
N THR A 152 -12.38 -4.26 -10.12
CA THR A 152 -11.38 -4.80 -9.17
C THR A 152 -11.78 -6.19 -8.71
N TRP A 153 -10.84 -7.14 -8.78
CA TRP A 153 -11.05 -8.56 -8.50
C TRP A 153 -10.05 -9.09 -7.49
N LEU A 154 -10.53 -9.71 -6.43
CA LEU A 154 -9.71 -10.57 -5.56
C LEU A 154 -9.53 -11.92 -6.27
N VAL A 155 -8.35 -12.15 -6.83
CA VAL A 155 -8.01 -13.37 -7.58
C VAL A 155 -7.60 -14.48 -6.64
N LEU A 156 -6.85 -14.13 -5.58
CA LEU A 156 -6.38 -15.06 -4.57
C LEU A 156 -6.37 -14.38 -3.21
N PRO A 157 -7.11 -14.89 -2.21
CA PRO A 157 -7.01 -14.41 -0.84
C PRO A 157 -5.64 -14.75 -0.23
N PHE A 158 -5.32 -14.21 0.94
CA PHE A 158 -4.04 -14.44 1.60
C PHE A 158 -3.69 -15.92 1.74
N THR A 159 -2.51 -16.28 1.26
CA THR A 159 -1.96 -17.64 1.34
C THR A 159 -0.44 -17.61 1.43
N ALA A 160 0.12 -18.61 2.12
CA ALA A 160 1.55 -18.91 2.11
C ALA A 160 1.93 -19.95 1.03
N ASP A 161 0.95 -20.54 0.33
CA ASP A 161 1.19 -21.51 -0.75
C ASP A 161 1.72 -20.85 -2.02
N ARG A 162 3.04 -20.96 -2.22
CA ARG A 162 3.74 -20.34 -3.37
C ARG A 162 3.30 -20.91 -4.71
N LYS A 163 2.93 -22.21 -4.77
CA LYS A 163 2.45 -22.83 -6.01
C LYS A 163 1.09 -22.30 -6.42
N LEU A 164 0.23 -22.07 -5.43
CA LEU A 164 -1.09 -21.47 -5.67
C LEU A 164 -0.95 -20.00 -6.11
N LEU A 165 -0.02 -19.28 -5.48
CA LEU A 165 0.31 -17.89 -5.82
C LEU A 165 0.84 -17.77 -7.26
N ASP A 166 1.81 -18.61 -7.65
CA ASP A 166 2.36 -18.59 -9.01
C ASP A 166 1.27 -18.83 -10.06
N ARG A 167 0.37 -19.79 -9.81
CA ARG A 167 -0.76 -20.04 -10.71
C ARG A 167 -1.73 -18.88 -10.77
N ALA A 168 -2.00 -18.21 -9.66
CA ALA A 168 -2.89 -17.06 -9.63
C ALA A 168 -2.29 -15.91 -10.48
N ILE A 169 -1.01 -15.65 -10.33
CA ILE A 169 -0.30 -14.64 -11.12
C ILE A 169 -0.30 -15.03 -12.61
N ASP A 170 -0.01 -16.29 -12.95
CA ASP A 170 -0.02 -16.77 -14.34
C ASP A 170 -1.40 -16.66 -14.99
N SER A 171 -2.47 -16.84 -14.22
CA SER A 171 -3.85 -16.78 -14.72
C SER A 171 -4.32 -15.37 -15.07
N LEU A 172 -3.58 -14.32 -14.70
CA LEU A 172 -3.97 -12.95 -15.01
C LEU A 172 -3.90 -12.69 -16.51
N GLU A 173 -4.95 -12.11 -17.03
CA GLU A 173 -5.08 -11.69 -18.43
C GLU A 173 -5.48 -10.23 -18.50
N LEU A 174 -5.21 -9.59 -19.63
CA LEU A 174 -5.71 -8.25 -19.86
C LEU A 174 -7.24 -8.23 -19.79
N THR A 175 -7.75 -7.39 -18.91
CA THR A 175 -9.19 -7.27 -18.76
C THR A 175 -9.74 -6.36 -19.83
N ARG A 176 -10.48 -6.95 -20.76
CA ARG A 176 -11.36 -6.18 -21.63
C ARG A 176 -12.65 -5.94 -20.84
N GLY A 177 -12.78 -4.75 -20.27
CA GLY A 177 -14.02 -4.37 -19.59
C GLY A 177 -15.25 -4.61 -20.45
N PRO A 178 -16.44 -4.85 -19.84
CA PRO A 178 -17.67 -4.93 -20.58
C PRO A 178 -17.85 -3.70 -21.46
N ALA A 179 -18.54 -3.85 -22.60
CA ALA A 179 -18.77 -2.76 -23.55
C ALA A 179 -19.29 -1.51 -22.82
N GLY A 180 -18.48 -0.45 -22.76
CA GLY A 180 -18.82 0.81 -22.10
C GLY A 180 -17.96 1.17 -20.86
N ARG A 181 -17.34 0.22 -20.17
CA ARG A 181 -16.38 0.51 -19.08
C ARG A 181 -14.96 0.39 -19.61
N ARG A 182 -14.36 1.53 -19.89
CA ARG A 182 -12.94 1.64 -20.27
C ARG A 182 -12.23 2.42 -19.19
N GLY A 183 -11.00 2.03 -18.88
CA GLY A 183 -10.13 2.77 -17.98
C GLY A 183 -9.38 1.88 -17.02
N SER A 184 -8.59 2.50 -16.18
CA SER A 184 -7.88 1.92 -15.07
C SER A 184 -8.30 2.67 -13.82
N HIS A 185 -8.71 1.97 -12.76
CA HIS A 185 -9.17 2.54 -11.50
C HIS A 185 -8.15 2.18 -10.39
N VAL A 186 -6.95 2.71 -10.50
CA VAL A 186 -5.79 2.39 -9.64
C VAL A 186 -6.11 2.62 -8.16
N TYR A 187 -6.59 3.80 -7.84
CA TYR A 187 -6.79 4.22 -6.44
C TYR A 187 -8.04 3.58 -5.83
N GLU A 188 -9.06 3.32 -6.64
CA GLU A 188 -10.23 2.56 -6.20
C GLU A 188 -9.85 1.12 -5.88
N ALA A 189 -9.01 0.49 -6.70
CA ALA A 189 -8.50 -0.85 -6.44
C ALA A 189 -7.71 -0.92 -5.12
N VAL A 190 -6.85 0.06 -4.85
CA VAL A 190 -6.11 0.16 -3.59
C VAL A 190 -7.07 0.35 -2.40
N TYR A 191 -8.08 1.21 -2.53
CA TYR A 191 -9.08 1.45 -1.49
C TYR A 191 -9.87 0.18 -1.16
N LEU A 192 -10.42 -0.48 -2.19
CA LEU A 192 -11.23 -1.69 -2.05
C LEU A 192 -10.42 -2.87 -1.50
N ALA A 193 -9.21 -3.08 -2.03
CA ALA A 193 -8.31 -4.13 -1.54
C ALA A 193 -7.92 -3.90 -0.08
N THR A 194 -7.67 -2.65 0.32
CA THR A 194 -7.37 -2.32 1.73
C THR A 194 -8.53 -2.68 2.63
N GLY A 195 -9.76 -2.29 2.25
CA GLY A 195 -10.96 -2.62 3.02
C GLY A 195 -11.25 -4.12 3.09
N ALA A 196 -11.07 -4.85 1.98
CA ALA A 196 -11.35 -6.28 1.91
C ALA A 196 -10.32 -7.15 2.62
N LEU A 197 -9.03 -6.78 2.54
CA LEU A 197 -7.92 -7.63 2.98
C LEU A 197 -7.34 -7.26 4.35
N PHE A 198 -7.48 -6.01 4.78
CA PHE A 198 -6.82 -5.50 5.99
C PHE A 198 -7.80 -4.92 7.03
N SER A 199 -9.11 -5.16 6.88
CA SER A 199 -10.13 -4.71 7.83
C SER A 199 -10.00 -5.36 9.21
N GLU A 200 -9.57 -6.61 9.27
CA GLU A 200 -9.41 -7.32 10.53
C GLU A 200 -8.09 -6.96 11.22
N ARG A 201 -8.18 -6.57 12.49
CA ARG A 201 -7.02 -6.41 13.38
C ARG A 201 -6.60 -7.77 13.97
N THR A 202 -6.35 -8.74 13.12
CA THR A 202 -5.69 -9.99 13.52
C THR A 202 -4.24 -9.73 13.87
N ALA A 203 -3.57 -10.70 14.53
CA ALA A 203 -2.21 -10.68 15.07
C ALA A 203 -1.22 -9.66 14.47
N PRO A 204 -0.22 -9.18 15.24
CA PRO A 204 0.76 -8.24 14.73
C PRO A 204 1.47 -8.81 13.52
N ALA A 205 1.13 -8.31 12.35
CA ALA A 205 1.76 -8.64 11.09
C ALA A 205 2.01 -7.34 10.34
N ARG A 206 3.11 -7.27 9.62
CA ARG A 206 3.38 -6.16 8.70
C ARG A 206 2.38 -6.23 7.57
N ARG A 207 1.84 -5.09 7.20
CA ARG A 207 0.80 -4.97 6.18
C ARG A 207 1.31 -4.11 5.05
N ALA A 208 1.40 -4.68 3.87
CA ALA A 208 1.88 -3.96 2.71
C ALA A 208 1.06 -4.25 1.47
N ILE A 209 0.98 -3.27 0.61
CA ILE A 209 0.54 -3.39 -0.78
C ILE A 209 1.75 -3.24 -1.68
N VAL A 210 1.90 -4.16 -2.63
CA VAL A 210 2.80 -3.99 -3.78
C VAL A 210 1.93 -3.75 -5.00
N LEU A 211 1.95 -2.51 -5.47
CA LEU A 211 1.13 -2.03 -6.58
C LEU A 211 1.95 -2.01 -7.86
N LEU A 212 1.55 -2.79 -8.87
CA LEU A 212 2.18 -2.84 -10.19
C LEU A 212 1.24 -2.18 -11.21
N THR A 213 1.63 -1.02 -11.76
CA THR A 213 0.77 -0.21 -12.63
C THR A 213 1.59 0.79 -13.45
N ASP A 214 1.00 1.37 -14.50
CA ASP A 214 1.52 2.58 -15.16
C ASP A 214 1.11 3.86 -14.41
N GLY A 215 0.22 3.73 -13.42
CA GLY A 215 -0.27 4.83 -12.58
C GLY A 215 -1.39 5.65 -13.20
N GLN A 216 -1.77 5.38 -14.45
CA GLN A 216 -2.83 6.11 -15.11
C GLN A 216 -4.20 5.72 -14.52
N ASP A 217 -4.85 6.67 -13.88
CA ASP A 217 -6.18 6.50 -13.29
C ASP A 217 -7.21 7.32 -14.05
N SER A 218 -8.31 6.68 -14.43
CA SER A 218 -9.39 7.31 -15.19
C SER A 218 -10.65 7.58 -14.37
N HIS A 219 -10.69 7.13 -13.12
CA HIS A 219 -11.90 7.19 -12.30
C HIS A 219 -11.91 8.28 -11.23
N LEU A 220 -10.77 8.67 -10.68
CA LEU A 220 -10.72 9.72 -9.64
C LEU A 220 -11.19 11.11 -10.14
N GLY A 221 -11.69 11.19 -11.37
CA GLY A 221 -12.05 12.45 -11.97
C GLY A 221 -10.86 13.40 -11.96
N LEU A 222 -9.68 12.85 -12.07
CA LEU A 222 -8.39 13.52 -12.11
C LEU A 222 -8.19 14.30 -13.42
N SER A 223 -9.21 15.02 -13.85
CA SER A 223 -8.98 16.33 -14.46
C SER A 223 -8.42 17.22 -13.35
N TRP A 224 -7.37 16.73 -12.72
CA TRP A 224 -6.66 17.52 -11.74
C TRP A 224 -5.94 18.61 -12.49
N ASP A 225 -6.52 19.78 -12.42
CA ASP A 225 -5.85 21.01 -12.80
C ASP A 225 -4.94 21.38 -11.62
N PRO A 226 -3.61 21.21 -11.74
CA PRO A 226 -2.68 21.59 -10.68
C PRO A 226 -2.75 23.09 -10.34
N ALA A 227 -3.30 23.91 -11.22
CA ALA A 227 -3.53 25.33 -10.98
C ALA A 227 -4.80 25.60 -10.13
N SER A 228 -5.73 24.65 -10.06
CA SER A 228 -6.87 24.73 -9.15
C SER A 228 -6.54 23.97 -7.87
N ALA A 229 -5.75 24.55 -6.99
CA ALA A 229 -5.41 24.03 -5.67
C ALA A 229 -6.61 23.88 -4.71
N ALA A 230 -7.82 24.20 -5.18
CA ALA A 230 -9.04 23.86 -4.47
C ALA A 230 -9.52 22.49 -4.92
N PRO A 231 -9.72 21.51 -4.01
CA PRO A 231 -10.52 20.35 -4.34
C PRO A 231 -11.85 20.91 -4.86
N ARG A 232 -12.19 20.62 -6.13
CA ARG A 232 -13.55 20.89 -6.60
C ARG A 232 -14.46 20.31 -5.55
N SER A 233 -15.31 21.16 -4.97
CA SER A 233 -16.22 20.88 -3.88
C SER A 233 -16.60 19.39 -3.87
N PRO A 234 -16.39 18.66 -2.78
CA PRO A 234 -16.64 17.22 -2.74
C PRO A 234 -18.12 17.02 -3.00
N GLN A 235 -18.51 16.91 -4.25
CA GLN A 235 -19.84 16.47 -4.60
C GLN A 235 -19.92 14.98 -4.22
N HIS A 236 -20.04 14.84 -2.98
CA HIS A 236 -20.89 14.05 -2.15
C HIS A 236 -20.57 12.56 -2.02
N ASN A 237 -20.17 11.80 -3.03
CA ASN A 237 -20.00 10.35 -2.90
C ASN A 237 -18.89 9.77 -3.80
N HIS A 238 -17.95 10.58 -4.26
CA HIS A 238 -16.83 10.08 -5.04
C HIS A 238 -15.61 9.83 -4.15
N LEU A 239 -14.91 8.73 -4.43
CA LEU A 239 -13.63 8.42 -3.83
C LEU A 239 -12.62 9.53 -4.16
N THR A 240 -11.90 10.00 -3.17
CA THR A 240 -10.81 10.97 -3.32
C THR A 240 -9.47 10.34 -2.98
N PHE A 241 -8.38 10.95 -3.44
CA PHE A 241 -7.03 10.55 -3.06
C PHE A 241 -6.82 10.57 -1.53
N GLU A 242 -7.43 11.55 -0.86
CA GLU A 242 -7.41 11.65 0.60
C GLU A 242 -8.11 10.47 1.28
N ASP A 243 -9.21 9.98 0.72
CA ASP A 243 -9.91 8.81 1.28
C ASP A 243 -9.04 7.55 1.17
N VAL A 244 -8.30 7.40 0.08
CA VAL A 244 -7.34 6.29 -0.10
C VAL A 244 -6.23 6.38 0.95
N CYS A 245 -5.64 7.56 1.13
CA CYS A 245 -4.61 7.76 2.16
C CYS A 245 -5.15 7.50 3.57
N ARG A 246 -6.38 7.91 3.88
CA ARG A 246 -7.02 7.69 5.18
C ARG A 246 -7.23 6.20 5.47
N VAL A 247 -7.78 5.43 4.52
CA VAL A 247 -8.01 4.00 4.74
C VAL A 247 -6.70 3.24 4.93
N LEU A 248 -5.68 3.55 4.13
CA LEU A 248 -4.36 2.94 4.25
C LEU A 248 -3.70 3.24 5.60
N THR A 249 -3.71 4.50 6.02
CA THR A 249 -3.11 4.90 7.30
C THR A 249 -3.87 4.35 8.50
N ALA A 250 -5.20 4.26 8.43
CA ALA A 250 -6.03 3.64 9.48
C ALA A 250 -5.79 2.15 9.61
N ALA A 251 -5.55 1.45 8.48
CA ALA A 251 -5.22 0.03 8.44
C ALA A 251 -3.73 -0.26 8.70
N ALA A 252 -2.90 0.78 8.88
CA ALA A 252 -1.44 0.68 8.99
C ALA A 252 -0.81 -0.12 7.83
N VAL A 253 -1.26 0.15 6.61
CA VAL A 253 -0.78 -0.48 5.38
C VAL A 253 0.16 0.47 4.65
N GLU A 254 1.38 0.02 4.38
CA GLU A 254 2.33 0.73 3.53
C GLU A 254 2.14 0.33 2.06
N VAL A 255 2.54 1.20 1.13
CA VAL A 255 2.42 0.94 -0.31
C VAL A 255 3.77 1.05 -0.99
N HIS A 256 4.21 -0.05 -1.61
CA HIS A 256 5.34 -0.07 -2.52
C HIS A 256 4.79 -0.07 -3.95
N ALA A 257 4.99 1.02 -4.68
CA ALA A 257 4.54 1.12 -6.06
C ALA A 257 5.67 0.79 -7.03
N ILE A 258 5.39 -0.05 -8.00
CA ILE A 258 6.29 -0.40 -9.09
C ILE A 258 5.67 0.13 -10.38
N SER A 259 6.21 1.26 -10.86
CA SER A 259 5.78 1.83 -12.15
C SER A 259 6.41 1.06 -13.29
N VAL A 260 5.57 0.63 -14.23
CA VAL A 260 6.04 0.02 -15.48
C VAL A 260 6.57 1.05 -16.49
N LEU A 261 6.28 2.32 -16.26
CA LEU A 261 6.79 3.42 -17.09
C LEU A 261 8.20 3.82 -16.66
N PRO A 262 8.99 4.41 -17.58
CA PRO A 262 10.31 4.91 -17.24
C PRO A 262 10.27 6.00 -16.18
N ARG A 263 11.33 6.07 -15.36
CA ARG A 263 11.50 7.16 -14.39
C ARG A 263 11.61 8.51 -15.12
N PRO A 264 10.82 9.52 -14.72
CA PRO A 264 11.01 10.89 -15.20
C PRO A 264 12.42 11.39 -14.87
N LYS A 265 13.11 12.01 -15.83
CA LYS A 265 14.51 12.47 -15.67
C LYS A 265 14.69 13.42 -14.48
N ALA A 266 13.71 14.24 -14.19
CA ALA A 266 13.73 15.17 -13.06
C ALA A 266 13.61 14.47 -11.70
N MET A 267 13.01 13.29 -11.64
CA MET A 267 12.73 12.55 -10.39
C MET A 267 13.98 11.77 -9.92
N THR A 268 15.09 12.46 -9.72
CA THR A 268 16.32 11.85 -9.18
C THR A 268 16.16 11.51 -7.69
N THR A 269 17.04 10.67 -7.15
CA THR A 269 17.10 10.37 -5.71
C THR A 269 17.30 11.64 -4.89
N ALA A 270 18.17 12.56 -5.36
CA ALA A 270 18.39 13.84 -4.73
C ALA A 270 17.14 14.73 -4.75
N TRP A 271 16.41 14.75 -5.87
CA TRP A 271 15.16 15.48 -5.98
C TRP A 271 14.11 14.92 -5.01
N LEU A 272 13.92 13.60 -4.96
CA LEU A 272 13.02 12.94 -4.01
C LEU A 272 13.40 13.21 -2.56
N ALA A 273 14.70 13.22 -2.25
CA ALA A 273 15.19 13.54 -0.91
C ALA A 273 14.88 14.99 -0.51
N ALA A 274 15.04 15.95 -1.42
CA ALA A 274 14.74 17.36 -1.18
C ALA A 274 13.23 17.64 -0.99
N HIS A 275 12.36 16.80 -1.56
CA HIS A 275 10.90 16.99 -1.52
C HIS A 275 10.19 16.05 -0.55
N ARG A 276 10.90 15.50 0.45
CA ARG A 276 10.30 14.56 1.42
C ARG A 276 9.17 15.14 2.26
N GLU A 277 9.31 16.40 2.65
CA GLU A 277 8.34 17.07 3.52
C GLU A 277 7.31 17.88 2.74
N THR A 278 7.51 18.05 1.43
CA THR A 278 6.60 18.78 0.56
C THR A 278 5.65 17.85 -0.18
N THR A 279 4.43 18.33 -0.43
CA THR A 279 3.48 17.60 -1.25
C THR A 279 3.99 17.51 -2.69
N LEU A 280 4.16 16.28 -3.19
CA LEU A 280 4.67 16.03 -4.55
C LEU A 280 3.63 16.31 -5.65
N ILE A 281 2.38 16.54 -5.28
CA ILE A 281 1.30 16.93 -6.18
C ILE A 281 1.21 18.46 -6.21
N ALA A 282 2.25 19.10 -6.67
CA ALA A 282 2.31 20.56 -6.73
C ALA A 282 2.64 21.03 -8.15
N ALA A 283 2.45 22.32 -8.42
CA ALA A 283 2.82 22.95 -9.69
C ALA A 283 4.30 22.71 -10.05
N GLU A 284 5.16 22.53 -9.03
CA GLU A 284 6.57 22.24 -9.17
C GLU A 284 6.86 20.91 -9.88
N THR A 285 6.04 19.86 -9.64
CA THR A 285 6.20 18.56 -10.33
C THR A 285 5.88 18.70 -11.81
N GLN A 286 4.87 19.49 -12.15
CA GLN A 286 4.51 19.77 -13.53
C GLN A 286 5.58 20.60 -14.22
N ALA A 287 6.09 21.66 -13.57
CA ALA A 287 7.18 22.47 -14.09
C ALA A 287 8.47 21.65 -14.31
N ALA A 288 8.69 20.62 -13.50
CA ALA A 288 9.79 19.67 -13.65
C ALA A 288 9.54 18.61 -14.74
N GLY A 289 8.39 18.61 -15.41
CA GLY A 289 8.02 17.65 -16.46
C GLY A 289 7.73 16.24 -15.90
N ILE A 290 7.32 16.15 -14.63
CA ILE A 290 6.91 14.88 -14.02
C ILE A 290 5.42 14.67 -14.33
N PRO A 291 5.06 13.54 -14.99
CA PRO A 291 3.66 13.25 -15.26
C PRO A 291 2.83 13.18 -13.98
N HIS A 292 1.62 13.70 -14.00
CA HIS A 292 0.75 13.74 -12.82
C HIS A 292 0.50 12.36 -12.21
N TYR A 293 0.30 11.32 -13.02
CA TYR A 293 0.10 9.95 -12.53
C TYR A 293 1.33 9.43 -11.77
N THR A 294 2.55 9.78 -12.21
CA THR A 294 3.77 9.45 -11.48
C THR A 294 3.89 10.24 -10.17
N ALA A 295 3.53 11.53 -10.20
CA ALA A 295 3.50 12.36 -9.00
C ALA A 295 2.50 11.83 -7.95
N TYR A 296 1.33 11.35 -8.39
CA TYR A 296 0.36 10.73 -7.49
C TYR A 296 0.86 9.43 -6.87
N LEU A 297 1.51 8.55 -7.64
CA LEU A 297 2.13 7.35 -7.07
C LEU A 297 3.21 7.70 -6.05
N ALA A 298 4.07 8.68 -6.37
CA ALA A 298 5.11 9.15 -5.47
C ALA A 298 4.52 9.75 -4.18
N GLU A 299 3.46 10.57 -4.31
CA GLU A 299 2.77 11.14 -3.15
C GLU A 299 2.08 10.08 -2.31
N LEU A 300 1.45 9.06 -2.93
CA LEU A 300 0.84 7.96 -2.20
C LEU A 300 1.86 7.27 -1.30
N VAL A 301 2.97 6.78 -1.88
CA VAL A 301 3.99 6.05 -1.11
C VAL A 301 4.63 6.93 -0.03
N ARG A 302 4.82 8.22 -0.30
CA ARG A 302 5.32 9.18 0.69
C ARG A 302 4.38 9.34 1.89
N ARG A 303 3.06 9.45 1.65
CA ARG A 303 2.06 9.67 2.71
C ARG A 303 1.87 8.45 3.59
N VAL A 304 1.79 7.27 2.99
CA VAL A 304 1.43 6.04 3.72
C VAL A 304 2.63 5.19 4.13
N GLY A 305 3.83 5.55 3.68
CA GLY A 305 5.06 4.77 3.82
C GLY A 305 5.24 3.80 2.64
N GLY A 306 6.47 3.35 2.46
CA GLY A 306 6.90 2.53 1.34
C GLY A 306 7.75 3.30 0.33
N GLN A 307 7.85 2.80 -0.89
CA GLN A 307 8.72 3.37 -1.93
C GLN A 307 8.13 3.24 -3.32
N LEU A 308 8.52 4.17 -4.22
CA LEU A 308 8.23 4.11 -5.65
C LEU A 308 9.46 3.58 -6.40
N TYR A 309 9.24 2.53 -7.17
CA TYR A 309 10.23 1.88 -8.04
C TYR A 309 9.82 2.03 -9.50
N PHE A 310 10.82 1.98 -10.40
CA PHE A 310 10.60 2.01 -11.84
C PHE A 310 11.28 0.80 -12.47
N LEU A 311 10.58 0.10 -13.36
CA LEU A 311 11.12 -1.14 -13.95
C LEU A 311 12.39 -0.91 -14.81
N GLY A 312 12.57 0.31 -15.33
CA GLY A 312 13.73 0.66 -16.16
C GLY A 312 15.00 1.05 -15.40
N ASP A 313 14.94 1.32 -14.08
CA ASP A 313 16.03 1.99 -13.37
C ASP A 313 17.15 1.09 -12.85
N ALA A 314 16.86 -0.12 -12.55
CA ALA A 314 17.75 -0.95 -11.73
C ALA A 314 18.57 -1.95 -12.54
N GLY A 315 18.72 -1.75 -13.83
CA GLY A 315 19.46 -2.68 -14.71
C GLY A 315 18.89 -4.10 -14.77
N THR A 316 18.13 -4.52 -13.77
CA THR A 316 17.35 -5.76 -13.75
C THR A 316 16.18 -5.65 -12.80
N LEU A 317 15.02 -6.11 -13.23
CA LEU A 317 13.82 -6.36 -12.41
C LEU A 317 14.17 -7.06 -11.07
N ALA A 318 15.13 -7.96 -11.09
CA ALA A 318 15.59 -8.70 -9.92
C ALA A 318 16.07 -7.78 -8.77
N ASN A 319 16.66 -6.62 -9.07
CA ASN A 319 17.10 -5.67 -8.06
C ASN A 319 15.94 -4.93 -7.40
N VAL A 320 14.92 -4.52 -8.18
CA VAL A 320 13.71 -3.90 -7.64
C VAL A 320 13.03 -4.84 -6.66
N TYR A 321 12.88 -6.12 -7.02
CA TYR A 321 12.23 -7.11 -6.14
C TYR A 321 13.05 -7.48 -4.93
N ARG A 322 14.37 -7.50 -5.07
CA ARG A 322 15.25 -7.66 -3.91
C ARG A 322 15.04 -6.52 -2.93
N GLN A 323 15.05 -5.27 -3.41
CA GLN A 323 14.83 -4.10 -2.56
C GLN A 323 13.45 -4.09 -1.91
N VAL A 324 12.38 -4.40 -2.64
CA VAL A 324 11.03 -4.52 -2.06
C VAL A 324 10.99 -5.59 -0.98
N GLY A 325 11.54 -6.79 -1.26
CA GLY A 325 11.59 -7.88 -0.30
C GLY A 325 12.43 -7.56 0.94
N GLU A 326 13.55 -6.86 0.78
CA GLU A 326 14.39 -6.38 1.89
C GLU A 326 13.66 -5.32 2.71
N ASN A 327 13.04 -4.33 2.07
CA ASN A 327 12.27 -3.28 2.74
C ASN A 327 11.07 -3.83 3.53
N LEU A 328 10.46 -4.89 3.04
CA LEU A 328 9.38 -5.57 3.76
C LEU A 328 9.88 -6.39 4.98
N ARG A 329 11.16 -6.76 5.04
CA ARG A 329 11.72 -7.60 6.12
C ARG A 329 12.38 -6.82 7.22
N ALA A 330 13.16 -5.81 6.88
CA ALA A 330 14.03 -5.13 7.81
C ALA A 330 13.49 -3.74 8.16
N GLN A 331 12.50 -3.71 9.01
CA GLN A 331 11.85 -2.50 9.45
C GLN A 331 11.99 -2.32 10.95
N TYR A 332 12.03 -1.06 11.37
CA TYR A 332 11.92 -0.65 12.76
C TYR A 332 10.49 -0.18 13.02
N THR A 333 9.89 -0.66 14.08
CA THR A 333 8.59 -0.17 14.55
C THR A 333 8.81 0.72 15.75
N LEU A 334 8.40 1.98 15.63
CA LEU A 334 8.52 3.00 16.65
C LEU A 334 7.13 3.36 17.15
N GLY A 335 6.87 3.21 18.44
CA GLY A 335 5.59 3.56 19.06
C GLY A 335 5.76 4.74 20.02
N TYR A 336 4.87 5.72 19.94
CA TYR A 336 4.83 6.87 20.84
C TYR A 336 3.41 7.26 21.18
N TYR A 337 3.24 7.95 22.32
CA TYR A 337 1.98 8.57 22.70
C TYR A 337 2.04 10.05 22.33
N PRO A 338 1.12 10.53 21.47
CA PRO A 338 1.11 11.94 21.06
C PRO A 338 1.00 12.88 22.26
N ALA A 339 1.98 13.75 22.44
CA ALA A 339 1.99 14.72 23.55
C ALA A 339 0.76 15.65 23.52
N ALA A 340 0.25 15.98 22.33
CA ALA A 340 -0.97 16.78 22.16
C ALA A 340 -2.27 15.97 22.31
N GLY A 341 -2.21 14.67 22.63
CA GLY A 341 -3.36 13.77 22.64
C GLY A 341 -3.99 13.62 21.25
N LEU A 342 -5.13 12.93 21.14
CA LEU A 342 -5.87 12.74 19.89
C LEU A 342 -7.22 13.50 19.85
N ALA A 343 -7.38 14.52 20.66
CA ALA A 343 -8.64 15.26 20.77
C ALA A 343 -8.97 16.09 19.50
N GLN A 344 -7.96 16.51 18.76
CA GLN A 344 -8.15 17.31 17.55
C GLN A 344 -8.12 16.43 16.31
N PRO A 345 -9.22 16.34 15.53
CA PRO A 345 -9.24 15.60 14.28
C PRO A 345 -8.40 16.29 13.21
N GLY A 346 -7.90 15.52 12.26
CA GLY A 346 -7.12 16.02 11.13
C GLY A 346 -5.84 15.25 10.88
N TRP A 347 -5.12 15.68 9.87
CA TRP A 347 -3.81 15.13 9.53
C TRP A 347 -2.74 15.60 10.52
N ARG A 348 -1.86 14.68 10.91
CA ARG A 348 -0.68 14.93 11.71
C ARG A 348 0.55 14.45 10.96
N THR A 349 1.51 15.35 10.80
CA THR A 349 2.77 15.02 10.13
C THR A 349 3.68 14.23 11.06
N ILE A 350 4.41 13.29 10.48
CA ILE A 350 5.42 12.49 11.17
C ILE A 350 6.76 12.70 10.48
N ARG A 351 7.83 12.82 11.26
CA ARG A 351 9.20 12.79 10.79
C ARG A 351 10.02 11.88 11.71
N VAL A 352 10.79 10.98 11.10
CA VAL A 352 11.71 10.08 11.79
C VAL A 352 13.13 10.34 11.31
N GLU A 353 14.05 10.45 12.25
CA GLU A 353 15.47 10.68 11.98
C GLU A 353 16.32 9.68 12.74
N VAL A 354 17.53 9.39 12.22
CA VAL A 354 18.59 8.69 12.97
C VAL A 354 19.54 9.72 13.55
N ARG A 355 19.75 9.67 14.87
CA ARG A 355 20.63 10.62 15.60
C ARG A 355 22.03 10.65 15.02
N GLY A 356 22.52 11.85 14.75
CA GLY A 356 23.89 12.05 14.28
C GLY A 356 24.19 11.50 12.89
N ARG A 357 23.16 11.01 12.16
CA ARG A 357 23.33 10.41 10.84
C ARG A 357 22.38 11.04 9.82
N PRO A 358 22.59 12.31 9.44
CA PRO A 358 21.76 12.99 8.44
C PRO A 358 21.98 12.43 7.01
N ASP A 359 23.03 11.65 6.81
CA ASP A 359 23.36 10.95 5.58
C ASP A 359 22.42 9.77 5.28
N LEU A 360 21.77 9.23 6.31
CA LEU A 360 20.87 8.08 6.15
C LEU A 360 19.50 8.49 5.64
N LEU A 361 18.97 7.66 4.75
CA LEU A 361 17.63 7.79 4.22
C LEU A 361 16.67 7.02 5.11
N VAL A 362 15.79 7.71 5.82
CA VAL A 362 14.73 7.08 6.59
C VAL A 362 13.43 7.20 5.81
N THR A 363 12.83 6.07 5.43
CA THR A 363 11.52 6.03 4.79
C THR A 363 10.47 5.58 5.80
N HIS A 364 9.39 6.33 5.92
CA HIS A 364 8.28 6.09 6.83
C HIS A 364 7.03 6.79 6.27
N ARG A 365 5.85 6.52 6.83
CA ARG A 365 4.67 7.33 6.47
C ARG A 365 4.86 8.78 6.91
N ALA A 366 4.55 9.72 6.03
CA ALA A 366 4.74 11.15 6.32
C ALA A 366 3.66 11.73 7.24
N ALA A 367 2.51 11.07 7.36
CA ALA A 367 1.40 11.54 8.18
C ALA A 367 0.44 10.42 8.58
N TYR A 368 -0.44 10.70 9.52
CA TYR A 368 -1.62 9.88 9.82
C TYR A 368 -2.83 10.78 10.10
N TYR A 369 -4.03 10.21 9.95
CA TYR A 369 -5.27 10.95 10.15
C TYR A 369 -5.92 10.59 11.48
N VAL A 370 -6.26 11.59 12.27
CA VAL A 370 -7.09 11.46 13.48
C VAL A 370 -8.54 11.72 13.08
N PRO A 371 -9.43 10.72 13.19
CA PRO A 371 -10.84 10.93 12.85
C PRO A 371 -11.52 11.88 13.83
N ALA A 372 -12.54 12.60 13.37
CA ALA A 372 -13.42 13.34 14.26
C ALA A 372 -14.15 12.35 15.18
N THR A 373 -14.15 12.62 16.47
CA THR A 373 -14.97 11.87 17.42
C THR A 373 -16.45 12.16 17.11
N PRO A 374 -17.31 11.15 17.00
CA PRO A 374 -18.72 11.33 16.67
C PRO A 374 -19.47 12.12 17.73
#